data_400b934ec9c0b6fd3b92e49e5f1c3d1c
#
_entry.id   400b934ec9c0b6fd3b92e49e5f1c3d1c
#
_cell.length_a   1.000
_cell.length_b   1.000
_cell.length_c   1.000
_cell.angle_alpha   90.00
_cell.angle_beta   90.00
_cell.angle_gamma   90.00
#
_symmetry.space_group_name_H-M   'P 1'
#
loop_
_entity.id
_entity.type
_entity.pdbx_description
1 polymer ?
#
loop_
_entity_poly.entity_id
_entity_poly.type
_entity_poly.pdbx_seq_one_letter_code
_entity_poly.pdbx_strand_id
1 'polypeptide(L)'
;MRTALTFGLCLIALTTAVAAPKSKPANKSTQQAQTVSPREAYRAQLNDSLITIMAGSPSGTDLTIAHDIAEVLDDEDRFRIVPMVGKGAGQSIKDVMYLRGVDMGITHANLLKYYARTDELGPDLIDQVVYVAKLFNEEIHILVREDIADIAALKGQAVNLGEAGSGSDITGHLLLETLGVKVEERHFGDSDAIAKLKSGELAGVVMIAGKPLPVARGLQDLKGVKLLSVPYGPALEADYYPATLTHEDYPSLVGAGQTVDTVAVCAVLIAFNWDKDSDRYKRVARFVDGFFGNFDAFLAEPRHPKWREVNFAATLEGWHRSPASQRWIDRAKASTQVAARDATETPSKKSFDIFLAQAGSSPVTDAERADLFRAFLAWRRSHPNANEP
;
A
#
# COMPACT_ATOMS: atom_id res chain seq x y z
N MET A 1 -55.06 22.90 60.31
CA MET A 1 -55.19 24.37 60.60
C MET A 1 -54.94 25.03 59.25
N ARG A 2 -56.02 25.39 58.53
CA ARG A 2 -56.72 26.63 58.43
C ARG A 2 -55.74 27.82 58.40
N THR A 3 -55.57 28.50 57.25
CA THR A 3 -56.41 29.67 56.97
C THR A 3 -56.29 30.08 55.49
N ALA A 4 -57.42 30.33 54.89
CA ALA A 4 -57.64 30.99 53.64
C ALA A 4 -57.62 32.56 53.86
N LEU A 5 -57.22 33.31 52.84
CA LEU A 5 -57.71 34.69 52.68
C LEU A 5 -57.83 35.04 51.20
N THR A 6 -59.06 35.46 50.93
CA THR A 6 -59.61 35.94 49.64
C THR A 6 -59.44 37.48 49.52
N PHE A 7 -59.79 37.99 48.31
CA PHE A 7 -60.07 39.36 47.83
C PHE A 7 -58.89 40.08 47.17
N GLY A 8 -59.04 40.67 46.00
CA GLY A 8 -60.16 41.37 45.43
C GLY A 8 -59.93 41.72 43.96
N LEU A 9 -61.03 41.75 43.28
CA LEU A 9 -61.24 42.06 41.86
C LEU A 9 -61.17 43.61 41.70
N CYS A 10 -60.30 44.09 40.79
CA CYS A 10 -60.41 45.44 40.26
C CYS A 10 -60.40 45.39 38.71
N LEU A 11 -61.57 45.61 38.12
CA LEU A 11 -61.80 45.77 36.72
C LEU A 11 -61.36 47.16 36.27
N ILE A 12 -60.34 47.31 35.44
CA ILE A 12 -60.07 48.57 34.74
C ILE A 12 -60.10 48.27 33.28
N ALA A 13 -61.13 48.76 32.55
CA ALA A 13 -61.22 48.72 31.12
C ALA A 13 -60.26 49.74 30.53
N LEU A 14 -59.31 49.30 29.76
CA LEU A 14 -58.48 50.14 28.90
C LEU A 14 -58.74 49.81 27.43
N THR A 15 -59.16 50.85 26.71
CA THR A 15 -59.41 50.89 25.31
C THR A 15 -58.13 50.58 24.51
N THR A 16 -58.18 49.55 23.64
CA THR A 16 -57.08 49.21 22.78
C THR A 16 -57.06 50.06 21.51
N ALA A 17 -56.07 50.93 21.39
CA ALA A 17 -55.72 51.54 20.12
C ALA A 17 -54.90 50.53 19.31
N VAL A 18 -55.46 50.08 18.14
CA VAL A 18 -54.80 49.25 17.16
C VAL A 18 -53.74 50.07 16.43
N ALA A 19 -52.48 49.88 16.75
CA ALA A 19 -51.35 50.40 15.95
C ALA A 19 -50.98 49.41 14.85
N ALA A 20 -50.98 49.86 13.61
CA ALA A 20 -50.56 49.09 12.43
C ALA A 20 -49.07 48.62 12.57
N PRO A 21 -48.72 47.42 12.10
CA PRO A 21 -47.35 46.92 12.20
C PRO A 21 -46.45 47.70 11.23
N LYS A 22 -45.44 48.40 11.78
CA LYS A 22 -44.34 48.95 10.99
C LYS A 22 -43.50 47.77 10.42
N SER A 23 -43.51 47.65 9.10
CA SER A 23 -42.62 46.74 8.37
C SER A 23 -41.17 47.06 8.71
N LYS A 24 -40.45 46.10 9.36
CA LYS A 24 -39.02 46.15 9.51
C LYS A 24 -38.36 46.12 8.12
N PRO A 25 -37.35 46.95 7.86
CA PRO A 25 -36.60 46.85 6.61
C PRO A 25 -35.90 45.48 6.58
N ALA A 26 -36.08 44.74 5.47
CA ALA A 26 -35.37 43.53 5.22
C ALA A 26 -33.86 43.83 5.18
N ASN A 27 -33.18 43.36 6.20
CA ASN A 27 -31.71 43.42 6.28
C ASN A 27 -31.18 42.45 5.21
N LYS A 28 -30.89 42.99 4.01
CA LYS A 28 -30.11 42.26 3.01
C LYS A 28 -28.73 42.06 3.62
N SER A 29 -28.52 40.94 4.32
CA SER A 29 -27.20 40.47 4.67
C SER A 29 -26.48 40.17 3.33
N THR A 30 -25.73 41.15 2.84
CA THR A 30 -24.70 40.96 1.84
C THR A 30 -23.74 39.94 2.48
N GLN A 31 -23.84 38.67 2.10
CA GLN A 31 -22.77 37.71 2.36
C GLN A 31 -21.52 38.27 1.67
N GLN A 32 -20.73 39.03 2.41
CA GLN A 32 -19.37 39.31 2.02
C GLN A 32 -18.70 37.95 1.89
N ALA A 33 -18.30 37.59 0.68
CA ALA A 33 -17.39 36.49 0.46
C ALA A 33 -16.20 36.74 1.38
N GLN A 34 -16.06 35.95 2.45
CA GLN A 34 -14.92 36.01 3.33
C GLN A 34 -13.71 35.62 2.47
N THR A 35 -12.88 36.60 2.14
CA THR A 35 -11.59 36.37 1.48
C THR A 35 -10.75 35.59 2.48
N VAL A 36 -10.54 34.30 2.18
CA VAL A 36 -9.67 33.42 2.97
C VAL A 36 -8.29 34.07 3.04
N SER A 37 -7.72 34.22 4.23
CA SER A 37 -6.38 34.80 4.37
C SER A 37 -5.34 33.89 3.70
N PRO A 38 -4.22 34.44 3.19
CA PRO A 38 -3.16 33.61 2.58
C PRO A 38 -2.66 32.49 3.51
N ARG A 39 -2.62 32.75 4.81
CA ARG A 39 -2.26 31.75 5.83
C ARG A 39 -3.28 30.62 5.93
N GLU A 40 -4.56 30.93 5.86
CA GLU A 40 -5.64 29.93 5.91
C GLU A 40 -5.70 29.12 4.61
N ALA A 41 -5.46 29.78 3.47
CA ALA A 41 -5.37 29.11 2.19
C ALA A 41 -4.19 28.10 2.18
N TYR A 42 -3.01 28.51 2.61
CA TYR A 42 -1.82 27.64 2.72
C TYR A 42 -2.06 26.48 3.71
N ARG A 43 -2.66 26.76 4.86
CA ARG A 43 -3.04 25.71 5.83
C ARG A 43 -4.01 24.70 5.23
N ALA A 44 -5.01 25.16 4.49
CA ALA A 44 -5.99 24.30 3.82
C ALA A 44 -5.30 23.42 2.76
N GLN A 45 -4.41 24.00 1.93
CA GLN A 45 -3.64 23.29 0.93
C GLN A 45 -2.78 22.19 1.55
N LEU A 46 -2.00 22.50 2.59
CA LEU A 46 -1.17 21.49 3.27
C LEU A 46 -1.98 20.33 3.84
N ASN A 47 -3.15 20.61 4.40
CA ASN A 47 -4.01 19.56 4.96
C ASN A 47 -4.72 18.75 3.86
N ASP A 48 -5.01 19.35 2.71
CA ASP A 48 -5.63 18.63 1.59
C ASP A 48 -4.62 17.73 0.87
N SER A 49 -3.35 18.16 0.79
CA SER A 49 -2.27 17.37 0.17
C SER A 49 -1.67 16.29 1.09
N LEU A 50 -1.96 16.33 2.39
CA LEU A 50 -1.40 15.41 3.37
C LEU A 50 -1.87 13.97 3.14
N ILE A 51 -0.92 13.06 3.04
CA ILE A 51 -1.10 11.61 3.02
C ILE A 51 -0.19 11.01 4.10
N THR A 52 -0.78 10.23 4.99
CA THR A 52 -0.04 9.53 6.04
C THR A 52 0.01 8.03 5.73
N ILE A 53 1.18 7.44 5.89
CA ILE A 53 1.40 6.01 5.67
C ILE A 53 2.00 5.41 6.93
N MET A 54 1.21 4.58 7.63
CA MET A 54 1.72 3.80 8.75
C MET A 54 2.67 2.73 8.22
N ALA A 55 3.92 2.81 8.61
CA ALA A 55 4.96 1.86 8.29
C ALA A 55 5.40 1.11 9.56
N GLY A 56 6.20 0.10 9.40
CA GLY A 56 6.64 -0.74 10.51
C GLY A 56 7.64 -0.06 11.46
N SER A 57 8.45 -0.89 12.10
CA SER A 57 9.50 -0.43 13.00
C SER A 57 10.59 0.37 12.26
N PRO A 58 11.42 1.14 12.98
CA PRO A 58 12.53 1.89 12.38
C PRO A 58 13.56 1.00 11.66
N SER A 59 13.66 -0.25 12.04
CA SER A 59 14.55 -1.26 11.43
C SER A 59 13.89 -2.10 10.34
N GLY A 60 12.60 -1.83 10.01
CA GLY A 60 11.83 -2.60 9.04
C GLY A 60 11.97 -2.07 7.60
N THR A 61 11.79 -2.96 6.63
CA THR A 61 11.75 -2.61 5.21
C THR A 61 10.57 -1.70 4.89
N ASP A 62 9.43 -1.89 5.55
CA ASP A 62 8.22 -1.08 5.36
C ASP A 62 8.47 0.42 5.52
N LEU A 63 9.29 0.82 6.51
CA LEU A 63 9.60 2.23 6.71
C LEU A 63 10.48 2.78 5.57
N THR A 64 11.42 2.00 5.07
CA THR A 64 12.25 2.39 3.91
C THR A 64 11.36 2.55 2.66
N ILE A 65 10.42 1.64 2.44
CA ILE A 65 9.46 1.71 1.33
C ILE A 65 8.55 2.93 1.45
N ALA A 66 8.02 3.21 2.65
CA ALA A 66 7.20 4.41 2.88
C ALA A 66 8.02 5.71 2.70
N HIS A 67 9.31 5.70 3.06
CA HIS A 67 10.22 6.81 2.81
C HIS A 67 10.47 6.98 1.31
N ASP A 68 10.71 5.91 0.56
CA ASP A 68 10.85 5.97 -0.89
C ASP A 68 9.59 6.56 -1.56
N ILE A 69 8.39 6.21 -1.05
CA ILE A 69 7.13 6.80 -1.53
C ILE A 69 7.13 8.31 -1.29
N ALA A 70 7.55 8.76 -0.11
CA ALA A 70 7.64 10.17 0.20
C ALA A 70 8.65 10.88 -0.72
N GLU A 71 9.85 10.34 -0.88
CA GLU A 71 10.93 10.91 -1.70
C GLU A 71 10.56 11.04 -3.19
N VAL A 72 9.72 10.14 -3.71
CA VAL A 72 9.31 10.17 -5.12
C VAL A 72 8.11 11.07 -5.35
N LEU A 73 7.17 11.12 -4.41
CA LEU A 73 5.87 11.75 -4.64
C LEU A 73 5.68 13.09 -3.93
N ASP A 74 6.41 13.38 -2.83
CA ASP A 74 6.25 14.64 -2.09
C ASP A 74 6.77 15.81 -2.97
N ASP A 75 5.86 16.68 -3.38
CA ASP A 75 6.13 17.84 -4.22
C ASP A 75 5.62 19.15 -3.60
N GLU A 76 5.28 19.11 -2.29
CA GLU A 76 4.75 20.21 -1.47
C GLU A 76 3.39 20.77 -1.95
N ASP A 77 3.05 20.62 -3.22
CA ASP A 77 1.82 21.19 -3.80
C ASP A 77 0.68 20.16 -3.85
N ARG A 78 0.94 18.99 -4.46
CA ARG A 78 -0.07 17.94 -4.66
C ARG A 78 -0.04 16.87 -3.58
N PHE A 79 1.17 16.58 -3.10
CA PHE A 79 1.41 15.57 -2.09
C PHE A 79 2.34 16.06 -1.00
N ARG A 80 1.91 15.86 0.22
CA ARG A 80 2.73 15.89 1.42
C ARG A 80 2.67 14.50 2.04
N ILE A 81 3.65 13.65 1.72
CA ILE A 81 3.68 12.25 2.20
C ILE A 81 4.43 12.18 3.52
N VAL A 82 3.78 11.65 4.53
CA VAL A 82 4.37 11.51 5.87
C VAL A 82 4.39 10.03 6.28
N PRO A 83 5.56 9.37 6.17
CA PRO A 83 5.76 8.06 6.77
C PRO A 83 5.65 8.14 8.30
N MET A 84 4.89 7.22 8.89
CA MET A 84 4.67 7.14 10.34
C MET A 84 5.27 5.85 10.87
N VAL A 85 6.12 5.96 11.88
CA VAL A 85 6.70 4.81 12.58
C VAL A 85 5.65 4.18 13.48
N GLY A 86 5.49 2.86 13.38
CA GLY A 86 4.62 2.03 14.21
C GLY A 86 5.35 0.80 14.76
N LYS A 87 4.62 -0.11 15.36
CA LYS A 87 5.18 -1.38 15.86
C LYS A 87 5.35 -2.44 14.75
N GLY A 88 4.77 -2.21 13.58
CA GLY A 88 4.86 -3.13 12.44
C GLY A 88 3.50 -3.52 11.87
N ALA A 89 3.53 -4.46 10.95
CA ALA A 89 2.42 -4.83 10.07
C ALA A 89 1.11 -5.16 10.81
N GLY A 90 1.18 -5.82 11.99
CA GLY A 90 -0.02 -6.16 12.78
C GLY A 90 -0.73 -4.95 13.33
N GLN A 91 0.02 -3.93 13.79
CA GLN A 91 -0.57 -2.69 14.28
C GLN A 91 -1.08 -1.81 13.13
N SER A 92 -0.41 -1.80 11.98
CA SER A 92 -0.80 -0.97 10.83
C SER A 92 -2.26 -1.20 10.41
N ILE A 93 -2.78 -2.43 10.52
CA ILE A 93 -4.20 -2.73 10.24
C ILE A 93 -5.11 -1.99 11.22
N LYS A 94 -4.81 -2.07 12.53
CA LYS A 94 -5.57 -1.41 13.59
C LYS A 94 -5.54 0.11 13.43
N ASP A 95 -4.38 0.66 13.06
CA ASP A 95 -4.18 2.09 12.88
C ASP A 95 -4.95 2.63 11.65
N VAL A 96 -4.96 1.90 10.54
CA VAL A 96 -5.79 2.26 9.37
C VAL A 96 -7.27 2.25 9.68
N MET A 97 -7.74 1.31 10.52
CA MET A 97 -9.15 1.21 10.88
C MET A 97 -9.59 2.25 11.90
N TYR A 98 -8.77 2.53 12.91
CA TYR A 98 -9.25 3.22 14.12
C TYR A 98 -8.50 4.50 14.44
N LEU A 99 -7.26 4.69 13.97
CA LEU A 99 -6.47 5.86 14.34
C LEU A 99 -6.79 7.05 13.42
N ARG A 100 -7.21 8.17 14.04
CA ARG A 100 -7.46 9.39 13.27
C ARG A 100 -6.16 9.94 12.69
N GLY A 101 -6.20 10.30 11.42
CA GLY A 101 -5.04 10.88 10.74
C GLY A 101 -4.14 9.85 10.08
N VAL A 102 -4.49 8.56 10.07
CA VAL A 102 -3.87 7.53 9.24
C VAL A 102 -4.71 7.34 7.97
N ASP A 103 -4.11 7.49 6.81
CA ASP A 103 -4.78 7.30 5.53
C ASP A 103 -4.51 5.90 4.95
N MET A 104 -3.28 5.41 5.10
CA MET A 104 -2.83 4.12 4.61
C MET A 104 -1.86 3.45 5.58
N GLY A 105 -1.61 2.16 5.38
CA GLY A 105 -0.62 1.40 6.13
C GLY A 105 -0.02 0.26 5.31
N ILE A 106 1.20 -0.13 5.65
CA ILE A 106 1.83 -1.34 5.11
C ILE A 106 1.62 -2.47 6.12
N THR A 107 1.14 -3.61 5.62
CA THR A 107 0.87 -4.81 6.42
C THR A 107 1.21 -6.07 5.65
N HIS A 108 1.01 -7.24 6.26
CA HIS A 108 1.23 -8.54 5.62
C HIS A 108 -0.10 -9.23 5.28
N ALA A 109 -0.14 -9.93 4.15
CA ALA A 109 -1.32 -10.64 3.67
C ALA A 109 -1.82 -11.72 4.66
N ASN A 110 -0.90 -12.45 5.32
CA ASN A 110 -1.24 -13.45 6.32
C ASN A 110 -1.88 -12.85 7.58
N LEU A 111 -1.48 -11.62 7.97
CA LEU A 111 -2.08 -10.93 9.11
C LEU A 111 -3.50 -10.44 8.81
N LEU A 112 -3.76 -9.98 7.60
CA LEU A 112 -5.12 -9.69 7.15
C LEU A 112 -6.01 -10.94 7.27
N LYS A 113 -5.53 -12.10 6.77
CA LYS A 113 -6.24 -13.38 6.90
C LYS A 113 -6.42 -13.81 8.35
N TYR A 114 -5.39 -13.62 9.19
CA TYR A 114 -5.46 -13.93 10.61
C TYR A 114 -6.58 -13.14 11.29
N TYR A 115 -6.59 -11.82 11.15
CA TYR A 115 -7.63 -10.98 11.77
C TYR A 115 -9.03 -11.23 11.21
N ALA A 116 -9.16 -11.59 9.93
CA ALA A 116 -10.44 -11.97 9.35
C ALA A 116 -10.95 -13.32 9.88
N ARG A 117 -10.07 -14.25 10.25
CA ARG A 117 -10.44 -15.55 10.82
C ARG A 117 -10.78 -15.48 12.31
N THR A 118 -10.14 -14.58 13.04
CA THR A 118 -10.30 -14.46 14.50
C THR A 118 -11.40 -13.49 14.91
N ASP A 119 -11.93 -12.71 13.97
CA ASP A 119 -12.87 -11.60 14.23
C ASP A 119 -12.38 -10.60 15.31
N GLU A 120 -11.07 -10.60 15.63
CA GLU A 120 -10.50 -9.74 16.66
C GLU A 120 -10.70 -8.24 16.34
N LEU A 121 -10.76 -7.89 15.05
CA LEU A 121 -11.01 -6.52 14.57
C LEU A 121 -12.45 -6.29 14.10
N GLY A 122 -13.35 -7.24 14.40
CA GLY A 122 -14.74 -7.22 13.99
C GLY A 122 -15.00 -7.96 12.67
N PRO A 123 -16.25 -8.40 12.46
CA PRO A 123 -16.62 -9.22 11.30
C PRO A 123 -16.56 -8.44 9.96
N ASP A 124 -16.55 -7.11 10.01
CA ASP A 124 -16.60 -6.25 8.83
C ASP A 124 -15.21 -5.89 8.28
N LEU A 125 -14.14 -6.50 8.79
CA LEU A 125 -12.76 -6.17 8.40
C LEU A 125 -12.55 -6.20 6.89
N ILE A 126 -13.07 -7.23 6.20
CA ILE A 126 -12.92 -7.41 4.76
C ILE A 126 -13.61 -6.29 3.96
N ASP A 127 -14.73 -5.77 4.48
CA ASP A 127 -15.48 -4.69 3.85
C ASP A 127 -14.89 -3.30 4.18
N GLN A 128 -14.27 -3.15 5.35
CA GLN A 128 -13.72 -1.88 5.83
C GLN A 128 -12.31 -1.60 5.35
N VAL A 129 -11.52 -2.64 5.04
CA VAL A 129 -10.14 -2.49 4.57
C VAL A 129 -10.01 -2.95 3.12
N VAL A 130 -9.40 -2.11 2.30
CA VAL A 130 -9.09 -2.40 0.90
C VAL A 130 -7.59 -2.38 0.68
N TYR A 131 -7.08 -3.24 -0.22
CA TYR A 131 -5.68 -3.13 -0.60
C TYR A 131 -5.50 -2.16 -1.78
N VAL A 132 -4.52 -1.28 -1.66
CA VAL A 132 -4.10 -0.36 -2.72
C VAL A 132 -3.21 -1.10 -3.71
N ALA A 133 -2.21 -1.81 -3.20
CA ALA A 133 -1.29 -2.63 -3.99
C ALA A 133 -0.73 -3.80 -3.17
N LYS A 134 -0.52 -4.94 -3.83
CA LYS A 134 0.47 -5.92 -3.36
C LYS A 134 1.83 -5.33 -3.64
N LEU A 135 2.70 -5.34 -2.64
CA LEU A 135 4.04 -4.78 -2.76
C LEU A 135 5.05 -5.89 -3.09
N PHE A 136 5.79 -6.34 -2.14
CA PHE A 136 6.89 -7.29 -2.28
C PHE A 136 6.76 -8.42 -1.26
N ASN A 137 7.66 -9.40 -1.34
CA ASN A 137 7.75 -10.43 -0.32
C ASN A 137 8.76 -10.02 0.77
N GLU A 138 8.38 -10.23 2.02
CA GLU A 138 9.26 -10.14 3.17
C GLU A 138 9.63 -11.54 3.64
N GLU A 139 10.91 -11.83 3.60
CA GLU A 139 11.45 -13.12 3.97
C GLU A 139 11.47 -13.28 5.48
N ILE A 140 11.18 -14.49 5.95
CA ILE A 140 11.32 -14.85 7.37
C ILE A 140 12.74 -15.29 7.61
N HIS A 141 13.45 -14.53 8.44
CA HIS A 141 14.81 -14.81 8.86
C HIS A 141 14.77 -15.39 10.26
N ILE A 142 15.27 -16.60 10.44
CA ILE A 142 15.43 -17.21 11.76
C ILE A 142 16.92 -17.32 12.02
N LEU A 143 17.46 -16.39 12.81
CA LEU A 143 18.83 -16.42 13.29
C LEU A 143 18.89 -17.30 14.53
N VAL A 144 19.80 -18.27 14.55
CA VAL A 144 19.94 -19.21 15.67
C VAL A 144 21.39 -19.42 16.04
N ARG A 145 21.65 -19.90 17.27
CA ARG A 145 22.96 -20.40 17.64
C ARG A 145 23.35 -21.58 16.74
N GLU A 146 24.64 -21.80 16.55
CA GLU A 146 25.15 -22.88 15.67
C GLU A 146 24.75 -24.30 16.13
N ASP A 147 24.51 -24.50 17.43
CA ASP A 147 24.10 -25.80 18.00
C ASP A 147 22.64 -26.18 17.68
N ILE A 148 21.81 -25.25 17.20
CA ILE A 148 20.42 -25.50 16.77
C ILE A 148 20.45 -26.12 15.37
N ALA A 149 20.16 -27.40 15.26
CA ALA A 149 20.29 -28.12 13.99
C ALA A 149 19.19 -27.76 12.96
N ASP A 150 17.94 -27.71 13.41
CA ASP A 150 16.75 -27.48 12.59
C ASP A 150 15.65 -26.77 13.39
N ILE A 151 14.51 -26.49 12.75
CA ILE A 151 13.41 -25.75 13.38
C ILE A 151 12.77 -26.53 14.55
N ALA A 152 12.78 -27.86 14.51
CA ALA A 152 12.23 -28.69 15.60
C ALA A 152 13.10 -28.60 16.87
N ALA A 153 14.40 -28.35 16.72
CA ALA A 153 15.33 -28.15 17.85
C ALA A 153 15.04 -26.86 18.63
N LEU A 154 14.23 -25.94 18.13
CA LEU A 154 13.76 -24.75 18.86
C LEU A 154 12.70 -25.08 19.91
N LYS A 155 12.13 -26.27 19.90
CA LYS A 155 11.08 -26.66 20.86
C LYS A 155 11.54 -26.52 22.31
N GLY A 156 10.79 -25.71 23.08
CA GLY A 156 11.09 -25.40 24.49
C GLY A 156 12.25 -24.45 24.69
N GLN A 157 12.85 -23.91 23.63
CA GLN A 157 13.92 -22.93 23.71
C GLN A 157 13.37 -21.50 23.80
N ALA A 158 14.15 -20.57 24.35
CA ALA A 158 13.83 -19.15 24.35
C ALA A 158 14.10 -18.56 22.96
N VAL A 159 13.03 -18.12 22.29
CA VAL A 159 13.09 -17.54 20.95
C VAL A 159 12.44 -16.16 20.94
N ASN A 160 13.14 -15.17 20.39
CA ASN A 160 12.57 -13.83 20.21
C ASN A 160 11.75 -13.75 18.94
N LEU A 161 10.51 -13.27 19.05
CA LEU A 161 9.61 -13.07 17.92
C LEU A 161 9.48 -11.59 17.51
N GLY A 162 10.30 -10.70 18.10
CA GLY A 162 10.18 -9.25 17.91
C GLY A 162 9.30 -8.60 18.98
N GLU A 163 9.11 -7.29 18.90
CA GLU A 163 8.28 -6.54 19.84
C GLU A 163 6.83 -7.01 19.81
N ALA A 164 6.19 -7.08 20.98
CA ALA A 164 4.80 -7.53 21.11
C ALA A 164 3.83 -6.73 20.22
N GLY A 165 3.04 -7.45 19.41
CA GLY A 165 2.09 -6.89 18.44
C GLY A 165 2.73 -6.44 17.12
N SER A 166 4.02 -6.68 16.91
CA SER A 166 4.70 -6.45 15.63
C SER A 166 4.28 -7.48 14.58
N GLY A 167 4.63 -7.21 13.31
CA GLY A 167 4.46 -8.19 12.24
C GLY A 167 5.27 -9.45 12.46
N SER A 168 6.51 -9.32 12.97
CA SER A 168 7.39 -10.44 13.31
C SER A 168 6.83 -11.28 14.45
N ASP A 169 6.25 -10.64 15.47
CA ASP A 169 5.64 -11.34 16.61
C ASP A 169 4.49 -12.24 16.15
N ILE A 170 3.48 -11.66 15.54
CA ILE A 170 2.28 -12.41 15.15
C ILE A 170 2.60 -13.44 14.06
N THR A 171 3.34 -13.05 13.03
CA THR A 171 3.67 -13.99 11.94
C THR A 171 4.64 -15.08 12.38
N GLY A 172 5.62 -14.76 13.25
CA GLY A 172 6.54 -15.74 13.82
C GLY A 172 5.81 -16.76 14.70
N HIS A 173 4.88 -16.28 15.55
CA HIS A 173 4.00 -17.14 16.33
C HIS A 173 3.20 -18.10 15.44
N LEU A 174 2.49 -17.57 14.43
CA LEU A 174 1.68 -18.35 13.51
C LEU A 174 2.51 -19.37 12.71
N LEU A 175 3.73 -19.01 12.30
CA LEU A 175 4.63 -19.94 11.61
C LEU A 175 5.00 -21.12 12.51
N LEU A 176 5.46 -20.84 13.73
CA LEU A 176 5.89 -21.86 14.68
C LEU A 176 4.71 -22.75 15.12
N GLU A 177 3.52 -22.16 15.31
CA GLU A 177 2.29 -22.91 15.59
C GLU A 177 1.92 -23.85 14.42
N THR A 178 1.97 -23.34 13.18
CA THR A 178 1.69 -24.15 11.97
C THR A 178 2.67 -25.30 11.82
N LEU A 179 3.92 -25.12 12.21
CA LEU A 179 4.96 -26.17 12.19
C LEU A 179 4.94 -27.06 13.43
N GLY A 180 4.07 -26.81 14.40
CA GLY A 180 3.97 -27.60 15.64
C GLY A 180 5.17 -27.41 16.59
N VAL A 181 5.90 -26.30 16.49
CA VAL A 181 7.10 -26.01 17.28
C VAL A 181 6.75 -25.01 18.39
N LYS A 182 6.53 -25.52 19.61
CA LYS A 182 6.25 -24.66 20.76
C LYS A 182 7.55 -24.19 21.41
N VAL A 183 7.78 -22.86 21.43
CA VAL A 183 8.93 -22.20 22.01
C VAL A 183 8.58 -21.41 23.28
N GLU A 184 9.59 -20.95 24.02
CA GLU A 184 9.42 -19.92 25.03
C GLU A 184 9.57 -18.55 24.37
N GLU A 185 8.46 -17.90 24.09
CA GLU A 185 8.45 -16.63 23.36
C GLU A 185 9.06 -15.50 24.17
N ARG A 186 9.82 -14.63 23.49
CA ARG A 186 10.40 -13.39 24.01
C ARG A 186 10.12 -12.26 23.03
N HIS A 187 10.00 -11.03 23.54
CA HIS A 187 9.54 -9.88 22.77
C HIS A 187 10.45 -8.66 22.97
N PHE A 188 11.72 -8.82 22.57
CA PHE A 188 12.71 -7.75 22.58
C PHE A 188 12.76 -7.05 21.20
N GLY A 189 13.16 -5.79 21.19
CA GLY A 189 13.54 -5.12 19.95
C GLY A 189 14.78 -5.75 19.30
N ASP A 190 14.96 -5.55 18.01
CA ASP A 190 15.95 -6.27 17.19
C ASP A 190 17.38 -6.20 17.72
N SER A 191 17.83 -5.01 18.15
CA SER A 191 19.20 -4.83 18.67
C SER A 191 19.45 -5.63 19.95
N ASP A 192 18.48 -5.60 20.88
CA ASP A 192 18.57 -6.34 22.15
C ASP A 192 18.47 -7.84 21.90
N ALA A 193 17.59 -8.26 21.00
CA ALA A 193 17.43 -9.66 20.62
C ALA A 193 18.73 -10.24 20.03
N ILE A 194 19.40 -9.51 19.14
CA ILE A 194 20.69 -9.93 18.58
C ILE A 194 21.77 -9.99 19.65
N ALA A 195 21.84 -9.03 20.58
CA ALA A 195 22.78 -9.06 21.69
C ALA A 195 22.56 -10.29 22.59
N LYS A 196 21.30 -10.63 22.89
CA LYS A 196 20.89 -11.79 23.68
C LYS A 196 21.14 -13.13 22.96
N LEU A 197 20.99 -13.16 21.64
CA LEU A 197 21.37 -14.33 20.83
C LEU A 197 22.90 -14.57 20.90
N LYS A 198 23.69 -13.50 20.76
CA LYS A 198 25.18 -13.57 20.90
C LYS A 198 25.63 -14.02 22.28
N SER A 199 24.96 -13.59 23.33
CA SER A 199 25.30 -14.02 24.71
C SER A 199 24.83 -15.43 25.04
N GLY A 200 24.03 -16.06 24.18
CA GLY A 200 23.45 -17.39 24.41
C GLY A 200 22.20 -17.38 25.31
N GLU A 201 21.67 -16.20 25.69
CA GLU A 201 20.43 -16.07 26.44
C GLU A 201 19.21 -16.49 25.58
N LEU A 202 19.26 -16.25 24.27
CA LEU A 202 18.29 -16.72 23.29
C LEU A 202 18.87 -17.85 22.43
N ALA A 203 18.02 -18.82 22.08
CA ALA A 203 18.35 -19.85 21.10
C ALA A 203 18.13 -19.38 19.67
N GLY A 204 17.15 -18.47 19.48
CA GLY A 204 16.81 -17.95 18.16
C GLY A 204 16.15 -16.59 18.22
N VAL A 205 16.19 -15.91 17.07
CA VAL A 205 15.52 -14.63 16.80
C VAL A 205 14.82 -14.73 15.45
N VAL A 206 13.52 -14.49 15.42
CA VAL A 206 12.72 -14.40 14.20
C VAL A 206 12.59 -12.94 13.78
N MET A 207 12.93 -12.64 12.54
CA MET A 207 12.83 -11.31 11.94
C MET A 207 12.14 -11.43 10.58
N ILE A 208 11.18 -10.55 10.30
CA ILE A 208 10.44 -10.53 9.06
C ILE A 208 10.66 -9.18 8.39
N ALA A 209 11.33 -9.20 7.27
CA ALA A 209 11.66 -8.02 6.47
C ALA A 209 12.12 -8.44 5.07
N GLY A 210 12.08 -7.50 4.13
CA GLY A 210 12.69 -7.71 2.82
C GLY A 210 14.19 -7.91 2.93
N LYS A 211 14.72 -8.86 2.18
CA LYS A 211 16.16 -9.14 2.14
C LYS A 211 16.92 -8.12 1.27
N PRO A 212 18.16 -7.76 1.67
CA PRO A 212 18.81 -8.11 2.93
C PRO A 212 18.23 -7.35 4.11
N LEU A 213 18.20 -7.98 5.30
CA LEU A 213 17.73 -7.33 6.54
C LEU A 213 18.40 -5.97 6.72
N PRO A 214 17.65 -4.90 7.08
CA PRO A 214 18.25 -3.58 7.36
C PRO A 214 19.36 -3.62 8.41
N VAL A 215 19.27 -4.54 9.38
CA VAL A 215 20.29 -4.77 10.41
C VAL A 215 21.47 -5.62 9.93
N ALA A 216 21.47 -6.09 8.66
CA ALA A 216 22.51 -6.99 8.13
C ALA A 216 23.94 -6.44 8.26
N ARG A 217 24.13 -5.11 8.23
CA ARG A 217 25.42 -4.47 8.47
C ARG A 217 25.98 -4.78 9.86
N GLY A 218 25.12 -4.99 10.88
CA GLY A 218 25.50 -5.42 12.23
C GLY A 218 25.68 -6.93 12.37
N LEU A 219 25.29 -7.72 11.35
CA LEU A 219 25.39 -9.17 11.35
C LEU A 219 26.77 -9.69 10.85
N GLN A 220 27.64 -8.82 10.36
CA GLN A 220 28.94 -9.21 9.78
C GLN A 220 29.88 -9.89 10.79
N ASP A 221 29.70 -9.64 12.11
CA ASP A 221 30.52 -10.20 13.19
C ASP A 221 29.76 -11.21 14.08
N LEU A 222 28.72 -11.86 13.53
CA LEU A 222 27.94 -12.87 14.25
C LEU A 222 28.64 -14.24 14.26
N LYS A 223 29.71 -14.37 15.06
CA LYS A 223 30.31 -15.69 15.30
C LYS A 223 29.36 -16.54 16.15
N GLY A 224 29.23 -17.82 15.81
CA GLY A 224 28.38 -18.75 16.55
C GLY A 224 26.88 -18.63 16.27
N VAL A 225 26.52 -17.88 15.22
CA VAL A 225 25.12 -17.70 14.76
C VAL A 225 25.01 -18.07 13.30
N LYS A 226 23.90 -18.70 12.91
CA LYS A 226 23.58 -19.05 11.53
C LYS A 226 22.12 -18.72 11.20
N LEU A 227 21.81 -18.65 9.92
CA LEU A 227 20.44 -18.66 9.42
C LEU A 227 19.90 -20.10 9.42
N LEU A 228 18.69 -20.27 9.95
CA LEU A 228 18.01 -21.55 10.01
C LEU A 228 17.10 -21.73 8.81
N SER A 229 17.12 -22.90 8.18
CA SER A 229 16.20 -23.22 7.09
C SER A 229 14.79 -23.48 7.60
N VAL A 230 13.80 -22.99 6.84
CA VAL A 230 12.37 -23.27 7.01
C VAL A 230 11.88 -23.96 5.74
N PRO A 231 11.81 -25.29 5.70
CA PRO A 231 11.34 -26.01 4.53
C PRO A 231 9.90 -25.66 4.18
N TYR A 232 9.66 -25.22 2.94
CA TYR A 232 8.32 -24.97 2.44
C TYR A 232 7.57 -26.29 2.19
N GLY A 233 6.30 -26.34 2.61
CA GLY A 233 5.48 -27.53 2.43
C GLY A 233 3.98 -27.22 2.51
N PRO A 234 3.11 -28.23 2.31
CA PRO A 234 1.66 -28.04 2.20
C PRO A 234 1.00 -27.29 3.36
N ALA A 235 1.54 -27.43 4.58
CA ALA A 235 1.01 -26.73 5.76
C ALA A 235 1.20 -25.21 5.68
N LEU A 236 2.14 -24.73 4.87
CA LEU A 236 2.52 -23.31 4.75
C LEU A 236 1.91 -22.63 3.51
N GLU A 237 1.39 -23.39 2.54
CA GLU A 237 0.92 -22.87 1.26
C GLU A 237 -0.20 -21.82 1.37
N ALA A 238 -1.02 -21.91 2.42
CA ALA A 238 -2.16 -21.01 2.57
C ALA A 238 -1.74 -19.57 2.90
N ASP A 239 -0.65 -19.39 3.65
CA ASP A 239 -0.29 -18.10 4.25
C ASP A 239 1.13 -17.63 3.90
N TYR A 240 1.96 -18.49 3.31
CA TYR A 240 3.37 -18.22 3.03
C TYR A 240 3.74 -18.56 1.60
N TYR A 241 4.82 -17.96 1.11
CA TYR A 241 5.44 -18.23 -0.19
C TYR A 241 6.84 -18.83 0.02
N PRO A 242 7.31 -19.74 -0.84
CA PRO A 242 8.70 -20.20 -0.79
C PRO A 242 9.66 -19.05 -1.06
N ALA A 243 10.75 -19.01 -0.33
CA ALA A 243 11.80 -18.01 -0.47
C ALA A 243 13.17 -18.63 -0.19
N THR A 244 14.23 -17.94 -0.62
CA THR A 244 15.61 -18.38 -0.46
C THR A 244 16.48 -17.21 -0.09
N LEU A 245 17.36 -17.40 0.90
CA LEU A 245 18.39 -16.44 1.30
C LEU A 245 19.71 -16.88 0.68
N THR A 246 20.42 -15.99 0.03
CA THR A 246 21.62 -16.30 -0.74
C THR A 246 22.89 -15.71 -0.13
N HIS A 247 24.04 -16.11 -0.66
CA HIS A 247 25.33 -15.51 -0.29
C HIS A 247 25.38 -14.01 -0.60
N GLU A 248 24.76 -13.59 -1.72
CA GLU A 248 24.72 -12.19 -2.12
C GLU A 248 23.92 -11.34 -1.13
N ASP A 249 22.85 -11.92 -0.53
CA ASP A 249 22.08 -11.26 0.50
C ASP A 249 22.86 -11.19 1.84
N TYR A 250 23.58 -12.28 2.20
CA TYR A 250 24.23 -12.46 3.50
C TYR A 250 25.61 -13.12 3.39
N PRO A 251 26.65 -12.41 2.89
CA PRO A 251 27.97 -13.02 2.65
C PRO A 251 28.64 -13.62 3.88
N SER A 252 28.31 -13.13 5.09
CA SER A 252 28.88 -13.61 6.36
C SER A 252 28.12 -14.77 6.98
N LEU A 253 26.88 -15.04 6.55
CA LEU A 253 26.00 -16.07 7.13
C LEU A 253 25.70 -17.22 6.17
N VAL A 254 25.84 -16.98 4.88
CA VAL A 254 25.58 -17.97 3.82
C VAL A 254 26.87 -18.16 3.01
N GLY A 255 27.35 -19.38 2.92
CA GLY A 255 28.59 -19.69 2.17
C GLY A 255 28.43 -19.43 0.67
N ALA A 256 29.53 -19.14 -0.02
CA ALA A 256 29.52 -18.93 -1.47
C ALA A 256 28.94 -20.16 -2.20
N GLY A 257 27.97 -19.93 -3.05
CA GLY A 257 27.25 -20.98 -3.78
C GLY A 257 26.27 -21.81 -2.94
N GLN A 258 26.06 -21.42 -1.67
CA GLN A 258 25.05 -22.01 -0.81
C GLN A 258 23.80 -21.12 -0.72
N THR A 259 22.70 -21.73 -0.30
CA THR A 259 21.42 -21.06 -0.05
C THR A 259 20.81 -21.58 1.24
N VAL A 260 19.95 -20.77 1.85
CA VAL A 260 19.11 -21.17 2.99
C VAL A 260 17.66 -21.01 2.56
N ASP A 261 16.94 -22.13 2.47
CA ASP A 261 15.51 -22.11 2.17
C ASP A 261 14.74 -21.52 3.33
N THR A 262 13.80 -20.67 3.02
CA THR A 262 12.90 -20.05 3.98
C THR A 262 11.53 -19.81 3.36
N VAL A 263 10.67 -19.13 4.08
CA VAL A 263 9.36 -18.69 3.61
C VAL A 263 9.23 -17.18 3.71
N ALA A 264 8.31 -16.62 2.96
CA ALA A 264 8.04 -15.20 2.94
C ALA A 264 6.55 -14.91 3.08
N VAL A 265 6.22 -13.72 3.53
CA VAL A 265 4.88 -13.16 3.52
C VAL A 265 4.82 -11.99 2.53
N CYS A 266 3.66 -11.73 1.94
CA CYS A 266 3.50 -10.62 1.03
C CYS A 266 3.17 -9.33 1.80
N ALA A 267 3.98 -8.30 1.63
CA ALA A 267 3.68 -6.94 2.08
C ALA A 267 2.57 -6.32 1.20
N VAL A 268 1.65 -5.61 1.82
CA VAL A 268 0.45 -5.05 1.18
C VAL A 268 0.24 -3.61 1.67
N LEU A 269 0.09 -2.68 0.74
CA LEU A 269 -0.36 -1.32 1.06
C LEU A 269 -1.88 -1.33 1.15
N ILE A 270 -2.41 -0.98 2.32
CA ILE A 270 -3.85 -0.95 2.62
C ILE A 270 -4.34 0.45 2.92
N ALA A 271 -5.64 0.65 2.75
CA ALA A 271 -6.38 1.84 3.17
C ALA A 271 -7.73 1.45 3.75
N PHE A 272 -8.35 2.33 4.53
CA PHE A 272 -9.74 2.15 4.88
C PHE A 272 -10.61 2.32 3.62
N ASN A 273 -11.71 1.60 3.54
CA ASN A 273 -12.67 1.67 2.43
C ASN A 273 -13.58 2.88 2.55
N TRP A 274 -13.02 4.08 2.34
CA TRP A 274 -13.75 5.34 2.44
C TRP A 274 -14.85 5.45 1.37
N ASP A 275 -15.95 6.11 1.75
CA ASP A 275 -16.97 6.52 0.78
C ASP A 275 -16.35 7.35 -0.36
N LYS A 276 -16.78 7.08 -1.60
CA LYS A 276 -16.21 7.70 -2.82
C LYS A 276 -16.34 9.21 -2.86
N ASP A 277 -17.33 9.78 -2.17
CA ASP A 277 -17.57 11.21 -2.12
C ASP A 277 -16.75 11.90 -1.02
N SER A 278 -16.14 11.14 -0.11
CA SER A 278 -15.33 11.66 1.00
C SER A 278 -14.02 12.28 0.51
N ASP A 279 -13.55 13.29 1.22
CA ASP A 279 -12.26 13.92 0.92
C ASP A 279 -11.07 12.95 1.13
N ARG A 280 -11.21 12.01 2.07
CA ARG A 280 -10.21 10.97 2.29
C ARG A 280 -10.08 10.04 1.10
N TYR A 281 -11.21 9.58 0.55
CA TYR A 281 -11.17 8.78 -0.67
C TYR A 281 -10.52 9.53 -1.83
N LYS A 282 -10.86 10.81 -2.02
CA LYS A 282 -10.27 11.65 -3.08
C LYS A 282 -8.75 11.78 -2.93
N ARG A 283 -8.25 11.94 -1.68
CA ARG A 283 -6.81 11.96 -1.41
C ARG A 283 -6.13 10.64 -1.75
N VAL A 284 -6.68 9.51 -1.30
CA VAL A 284 -6.16 8.17 -1.64
C VAL A 284 -6.21 7.95 -3.16
N ALA A 285 -7.26 8.41 -3.86
CA ALA A 285 -7.35 8.27 -5.30
C ALA A 285 -6.27 9.09 -6.03
N ARG A 286 -6.01 10.34 -5.60
CA ARG A 286 -4.88 11.14 -6.13
C ARG A 286 -3.54 10.45 -5.87
N PHE A 287 -3.36 9.91 -4.67
CA PHE A 287 -2.16 9.13 -4.33
C PHE A 287 -1.97 7.95 -5.28
N VAL A 288 -3.01 7.16 -5.54
CA VAL A 288 -2.95 6.03 -6.48
C VAL A 288 -2.54 6.49 -7.87
N ASP A 289 -3.12 7.60 -8.37
CA ASP A 289 -2.76 8.15 -9.68
C ASP A 289 -1.28 8.58 -9.71
N GLY A 290 -0.77 9.21 -8.65
CA GLY A 290 0.64 9.58 -8.54
C GLY A 290 1.58 8.38 -8.38
N PHE A 291 1.24 7.46 -7.49
CA PHE A 291 2.07 6.30 -7.18
C PHE A 291 2.21 5.33 -8.37
N PHE A 292 1.10 4.97 -9.00
CA PHE A 292 1.12 4.06 -10.13
C PHE A 292 1.65 4.73 -11.41
N GLY A 293 1.36 6.05 -11.57
CA GLY A 293 1.79 6.81 -12.75
C GLY A 293 3.29 7.13 -12.77
N ASN A 294 3.95 7.19 -11.61
CA ASN A 294 5.38 7.47 -11.49
C ASN A 294 6.20 6.22 -11.09
N PHE A 295 5.68 5.01 -11.34
CA PHE A 295 6.29 3.78 -10.81
C PHE A 295 7.74 3.58 -11.25
N ASP A 296 8.10 3.97 -12.46
CA ASP A 296 9.47 3.84 -12.97
C ASP A 296 10.52 4.56 -12.09
N ALA A 297 10.12 5.64 -11.40
CA ALA A 297 11.00 6.36 -10.50
C ALA A 297 11.38 5.54 -9.24
N PHE A 298 10.55 4.57 -8.86
CA PHE A 298 10.86 3.66 -7.75
C PHE A 298 11.85 2.55 -8.13
N LEU A 299 12.04 2.30 -9.42
CA LEU A 299 12.96 1.27 -9.90
C LEU A 299 14.40 1.77 -10.01
N ALA A 300 14.62 3.08 -9.90
CA ALA A 300 15.93 3.72 -9.97
C ALA A 300 16.61 3.78 -8.59
N GLU A 301 17.95 3.64 -8.56
CA GLU A 301 18.73 3.90 -7.34
C GLU A 301 18.58 5.35 -6.88
N PRO A 302 18.60 5.62 -5.56
CA PRO A 302 18.96 4.73 -4.45
C PRO A 302 17.76 3.98 -3.81
N ARG A 303 16.63 3.83 -4.51
CA ARG A 303 15.41 3.22 -3.98
C ARG A 303 15.61 1.74 -3.64
N HIS A 304 14.79 1.25 -2.70
CA HIS A 304 14.92 -0.12 -2.22
C HIS A 304 14.72 -1.14 -3.36
N PRO A 305 15.59 -2.17 -3.50
CA PRO A 305 15.51 -3.14 -4.62
C PRO A 305 14.19 -3.94 -4.65
N LYS A 306 13.49 -4.06 -3.53
CA LYS A 306 12.18 -4.72 -3.42
C LYS A 306 11.09 -4.08 -4.27
N TRP A 307 11.26 -2.86 -4.75
CA TRP A 307 10.36 -2.25 -5.74
C TRP A 307 10.25 -3.03 -7.04
N ARG A 308 11.28 -3.80 -7.40
CA ARG A 308 11.28 -4.65 -8.60
C ARG A 308 10.34 -5.86 -8.48
N GLU A 309 9.88 -6.19 -7.29
CA GLU A 309 8.91 -7.28 -7.05
C GLU A 309 7.45 -6.81 -7.16
N VAL A 310 7.20 -5.49 -7.19
CA VAL A 310 5.86 -4.92 -7.18
C VAL A 310 5.15 -5.14 -8.50
N ASN A 311 3.93 -5.69 -8.44
CA ASN A 311 3.06 -5.87 -9.58
C ASN A 311 1.65 -5.37 -9.25
N PHE A 312 1.28 -4.20 -9.75
CA PHE A 312 -0.03 -3.60 -9.49
C PHE A 312 -1.22 -4.42 -10.01
N ALA A 313 -1.00 -5.27 -11.02
CA ALA A 313 -2.05 -6.16 -11.53
C ALA A 313 -2.30 -7.38 -10.63
N ALA A 314 -1.36 -7.71 -9.72
CA ALA A 314 -1.48 -8.85 -8.83
C ALA A 314 -2.68 -8.70 -7.89
N THR A 315 -3.45 -9.78 -7.71
CA THR A 315 -4.62 -9.81 -6.82
C THR A 315 -4.26 -10.37 -5.45
N LEU A 316 -5.00 -9.93 -4.43
CA LEU A 316 -4.97 -10.50 -3.08
C LEU A 316 -6.27 -11.28 -2.90
N GLU A 317 -6.15 -12.59 -2.80
CA GLU A 317 -7.30 -13.49 -2.68
C GLU A 317 -8.09 -13.22 -1.39
N GLY A 318 -9.43 -13.17 -1.53
CA GLY A 318 -10.33 -12.90 -0.41
C GLY A 318 -10.43 -11.43 0.02
N TRP A 319 -9.72 -10.50 -0.67
CA TRP A 319 -9.70 -9.07 -0.32
C TRP A 319 -10.11 -8.17 -1.47
N HIS A 320 -10.77 -7.07 -1.15
CA HIS A 320 -11.19 -6.08 -2.13
C HIS A 320 -10.04 -5.13 -2.47
N ARG A 321 -9.79 -4.96 -3.77
CA ARG A 321 -8.88 -3.92 -4.25
C ARG A 321 -9.54 -2.55 -4.06
N SER A 322 -8.75 -1.55 -3.68
CA SER A 322 -9.19 -0.16 -3.65
C SER A 322 -9.87 0.20 -4.98
N PRO A 323 -11.08 0.78 -4.95
CA PRO A 323 -11.76 1.20 -6.19
C PRO A 323 -10.94 2.20 -7.02
N ALA A 324 -10.09 2.99 -6.39
CA ALA A 324 -9.16 3.90 -7.08
C ALA A 324 -8.10 3.11 -7.86
N SER A 325 -7.46 2.12 -7.21
CA SER A 325 -6.45 1.26 -7.84
C SER A 325 -7.04 0.45 -8.99
N GLN A 326 -8.24 -0.11 -8.81
CA GLN A 326 -8.91 -0.88 -9.87
C GLN A 326 -9.19 0.00 -11.09
N ARG A 327 -9.73 1.21 -10.89
CA ARG A 327 -9.98 2.14 -12.00
C ARG A 327 -8.71 2.55 -12.74
N TRP A 328 -7.60 2.76 -12.02
CA TRP A 328 -6.32 3.09 -12.66
C TRP A 328 -5.84 1.93 -13.55
N ILE A 329 -5.88 0.69 -13.04
CA ILE A 329 -5.49 -0.52 -13.79
C ILE A 329 -6.37 -0.71 -15.03
N ASP A 330 -7.67 -0.50 -14.91
CA ASP A 330 -8.61 -0.66 -16.02
C ASP A 330 -8.36 0.39 -17.12
N ARG A 331 -8.06 1.65 -16.73
CA ARG A 331 -7.65 2.71 -17.69
C ARG A 331 -6.33 2.36 -18.39
N ALA A 332 -5.34 1.87 -17.65
CA ALA A 332 -4.04 1.50 -18.20
C ALA A 332 -4.20 0.34 -19.21
N LYS A 333 -4.99 -0.69 -18.89
CA LYS A 333 -5.31 -1.78 -19.81
C LYS A 333 -6.01 -1.30 -21.08
N ALA A 334 -7.00 -0.41 -20.93
CA ALA A 334 -7.72 0.17 -22.07
C ALA A 334 -6.78 0.97 -22.97
N SER A 335 -5.90 1.80 -22.40
CA SER A 335 -4.91 2.58 -23.15
C SER A 335 -3.93 1.68 -23.91
N THR A 336 -3.45 0.60 -23.30
CA THR A 336 -2.55 -0.37 -23.94
C THR A 336 -3.27 -1.09 -25.09
N GLN A 337 -4.56 -1.45 -24.93
CA GLN A 337 -5.34 -2.07 -25.99
C GLN A 337 -5.58 -1.13 -27.17
N VAL A 338 -5.86 0.15 -26.90
CA VAL A 338 -6.01 1.17 -27.95
C VAL A 338 -4.70 1.36 -28.69
N ALA A 339 -3.57 1.52 -27.98
CA ALA A 339 -2.26 1.66 -28.60
C ALA A 339 -1.87 0.43 -29.45
N ALA A 340 -2.15 -0.80 -28.96
CA ALA A 340 -1.94 -2.03 -29.71
C ALA A 340 -2.82 -2.09 -30.97
N ARG A 341 -4.07 -1.62 -30.88
CA ARG A 341 -5.00 -1.55 -31.99
C ARG A 341 -4.54 -0.52 -33.03
N ASP A 342 -4.15 0.67 -32.58
CA ASP A 342 -3.59 1.71 -33.45
C ASP A 342 -2.30 1.25 -34.13
N ALA A 343 -1.42 0.54 -33.39
CA ALA A 343 -0.19 -0.03 -33.94
C ALA A 343 -0.45 -1.10 -35.01
N THR A 344 -1.54 -1.87 -34.88
CA THR A 344 -1.96 -2.84 -35.90
C THR A 344 -2.74 -2.18 -37.05
N GLU A 345 -3.39 -1.03 -36.79
CA GLU A 345 -4.14 -0.28 -37.80
C GLU A 345 -3.28 0.74 -38.58
N THR A 346 -2.12 1.16 -38.01
CA THR A 346 -1.20 2.05 -38.71
C THR A 346 -0.41 1.23 -39.72
N PRO A 347 -0.64 1.38 -41.04
CA PRO A 347 0.11 0.65 -42.04
C PRO A 347 1.58 1.03 -41.94
N SER A 348 2.46 0.04 -41.95
CA SER A 348 3.88 0.35 -42.00
C SER A 348 4.20 1.15 -43.26
N LYS A 349 5.11 2.09 -43.18
CA LYS A 349 5.60 2.83 -44.34
C LYS A 349 5.96 1.87 -45.52
N LYS A 350 6.46 0.68 -45.15
CA LYS A 350 6.82 -0.39 -46.06
C LYS A 350 5.61 -0.95 -46.82
N SER A 351 4.48 -1.20 -46.13
CA SER A 351 3.25 -1.69 -46.78
C SER A 351 2.64 -0.64 -47.72
N PHE A 352 2.75 0.66 -47.36
CA PHE A 352 2.30 1.75 -48.25
C PHE A 352 3.22 1.91 -49.49
N ASP A 353 4.55 1.80 -49.32
CA ASP A 353 5.50 1.86 -50.42
C ASP A 353 5.32 0.68 -51.37
N ILE A 354 4.98 -0.52 -50.87
CA ILE A 354 4.63 -1.71 -51.71
C ILE A 354 3.32 -1.43 -52.49
N PHE A 355 2.30 -0.87 -51.83
CA PHE A 355 1.04 -0.49 -52.49
C PHE A 355 1.29 0.51 -53.64
N LEU A 356 2.14 1.53 -53.40
CA LEU A 356 2.50 2.53 -54.39
C LEU A 356 3.23 1.88 -55.60
N ALA A 357 4.12 0.94 -55.34
CA ALA A 357 4.84 0.21 -56.40
C ALA A 357 3.88 -0.65 -57.24
N GLN A 358 2.89 -1.32 -56.63
CA GLN A 358 1.87 -2.10 -57.33
C GLN A 358 0.85 -1.25 -58.10
N ALA A 359 0.52 -0.06 -57.54
CA ALA A 359 -0.41 0.87 -58.20
C ALA A 359 0.20 1.63 -59.39
N GLY A 360 1.51 1.45 -59.63
CA GLY A 360 2.21 2.10 -60.75
C GLY A 360 2.29 3.63 -60.64
N SER A 361 2.09 4.17 -59.43
CA SER A 361 1.96 5.63 -59.17
C SER A 361 3.09 6.12 -58.28
N SER A 362 3.91 7.04 -58.77
CA SER A 362 4.81 7.84 -57.94
C SER A 362 4.16 9.20 -57.66
N PRO A 363 3.78 9.52 -56.42
CA PRO A 363 3.18 10.79 -56.11
C PRO A 363 4.18 11.93 -56.33
N VAL A 364 3.72 12.96 -57.07
CA VAL A 364 4.56 14.12 -57.39
C VAL A 364 4.41 15.24 -56.31
N THR A 365 3.30 15.23 -55.59
CA THR A 365 3.01 16.22 -54.57
C THR A 365 2.58 15.58 -53.24
N ASP A 366 2.72 16.32 -52.14
CA ASP A 366 2.28 15.89 -50.81
C ASP A 366 0.76 15.66 -50.72
N ALA A 367 -0.02 16.41 -51.47
CA ALA A 367 -1.48 16.24 -51.56
C ALA A 367 -1.83 14.92 -52.21
N GLU A 368 -1.22 14.57 -53.35
CA GLU A 368 -1.40 13.28 -54.02
C GLU A 368 -0.97 12.10 -53.14
N ARG A 369 0.10 12.27 -52.37
CA ARG A 369 0.55 11.26 -51.42
C ARG A 369 -0.46 11.02 -50.30
N ALA A 370 -1.10 12.09 -49.79
CA ALA A 370 -2.14 12.01 -48.79
C ALA A 370 -3.40 11.33 -49.32
N ASP A 371 -3.77 11.57 -50.58
CA ASP A 371 -4.92 10.94 -51.24
C ASP A 371 -4.69 9.45 -51.49
N LEU A 372 -3.46 9.07 -51.95
CA LEU A 372 -3.06 7.70 -52.13
C LEU A 372 -2.99 6.95 -50.80
N PHE A 373 -2.55 7.61 -49.73
CA PHE A 373 -2.55 7.01 -48.43
C PHE A 373 -3.97 6.73 -47.89
N ARG A 374 -4.92 7.64 -48.15
CA ARG A 374 -6.36 7.41 -47.86
C ARG A 374 -6.91 6.23 -48.65
N ALA A 375 -6.60 6.16 -49.94
CA ALA A 375 -6.99 5.04 -50.79
C ALA A 375 -6.39 3.69 -50.34
N PHE A 376 -5.14 3.70 -49.88
CA PHE A 376 -4.50 2.53 -49.28
C PHE A 376 -5.18 2.06 -48.01
N LEU A 377 -5.56 3.00 -47.12
CA LEU A 377 -6.31 2.65 -45.90
C LEU A 377 -7.70 2.08 -46.21
N ALA A 378 -8.37 2.54 -47.25
CA ALA A 378 -9.65 2.01 -47.71
C ALA A 378 -9.47 0.60 -48.30
N TRP A 379 -8.46 0.39 -49.15
CA TRP A 379 -8.12 -0.89 -49.75
C TRP A 379 -7.79 -1.94 -48.69
N ARG A 380 -6.97 -1.62 -47.68
CA ARG A 380 -6.60 -2.52 -46.62
C ARG A 380 -7.80 -2.95 -45.76
N ARG A 381 -8.76 -2.06 -45.52
CA ARG A 381 -10.01 -2.42 -44.80
C ARG A 381 -10.84 -3.46 -45.57
N SER A 382 -10.81 -3.41 -46.87
CA SER A 382 -11.52 -4.39 -47.74
C SER A 382 -10.70 -5.70 -47.97
N HIS A 383 -9.42 -5.72 -47.59
CA HIS A 383 -8.52 -6.85 -47.76
C HIS A 383 -7.75 -7.19 -46.46
N PRO A 384 -8.46 -7.61 -45.39
CA PRO A 384 -7.86 -7.81 -44.07
C PRO A 384 -6.83 -8.94 -44.02
N ASN A 385 -6.79 -9.82 -45.03
CA ASN A 385 -5.89 -10.97 -45.11
C ASN A 385 -4.82 -10.84 -46.21
N ALA A 386 -4.61 -9.63 -46.77
CA ALA A 386 -3.51 -9.39 -47.67
C ALA A 386 -2.19 -9.42 -46.85
N ASN A 387 -1.59 -10.61 -46.77
CA ASN A 387 -0.32 -10.82 -46.09
C ASN A 387 0.77 -9.95 -46.75
N GLU A 388 1.61 -9.36 -45.90
CA GLU A 388 2.90 -8.83 -46.34
C GLU A 388 3.67 -9.94 -47.06
N PRO A 389 4.30 -9.65 -48.21
CA PRO A 389 5.14 -10.59 -48.89
C PRO A 389 6.40 -10.94 -48.09
#